data_a4a25334ae91e2dc887c01f6ced9c24b
#
_entry.id   a4a25334ae91e2dc887c01f6ced9c24b
#
_cell.length_a   1.000
_cell.length_b   1.000
_cell.length_c   1.000
_cell.angle_alpha   90.00
_cell.angle_beta   90.00
_cell.angle_gamma   90.00
#
_symmetry.space_group_name_H-M   'P 1'
#
loop_
_entity.id
_entity.type
_entity.pdbx_description
1 polymer ?
#
loop_
_entity_poly.entity_id
_entity_poly.type
_entity_poly.pdbx_seq_one_letter_code
_entity_poly.pdbx_strand_id
1 'polypeptide(L)'
;LSNNYICHFTVMETALLKELQFREEYDGAQDYDLVLRAVGNIYGKCGQPVFAAGCPDKADPAENICHIARVLYHWRCHSASTADNPQSKQYAYEAGRNALRDFLKGQGMTAGVAHSKHLGFYEVNYHPDFLSLRKDVGAIGCPAYKNNKITYGMYDKDGKNPYRGLKRGYAGEMNRAELVQDVYAVDIRIMKVRKELRELVQSVLKEQA
;
A
#
# COMPACT_ATOMS: atom_id res chain seq x y z
N LEU A 1 -1.23 0.94 -1.57
CA LEU A 1 -1.61 0.81 -2.97
C LEU A 1 -2.24 -0.55 -3.32
N SER A 2 -2.21 -1.53 -2.42
CA SER A 2 -2.66 -2.89 -2.75
C SER A 2 -4.17 -3.05 -2.81
N ASN A 3 -4.96 -2.14 -2.27
CA ASN A 3 -6.42 -2.15 -2.30
C ASN A 3 -7.01 -0.80 -1.90
N ASN A 4 -8.31 -0.65 -2.10
CA ASN A 4 -9.08 0.49 -1.59
C ASN A 4 -9.33 0.30 -0.08
N TYR A 5 -8.36 0.68 0.73
CA TYR A 5 -8.43 0.58 2.19
C TYR A 5 -9.29 1.68 2.84
N ILE A 6 -9.32 2.88 2.20
CA ILE A 6 -10.03 4.06 2.70
C ILE A 6 -11.40 4.15 2.02
N CYS A 7 -12.30 3.18 2.22
CA CYS A 7 -13.57 3.27 1.52
C CYS A 7 -14.69 3.84 2.42
N HIS A 8 -15.36 3.20 3.25
CA HIS A 8 -16.49 3.75 4.00
C HIS A 8 -16.12 3.95 5.49
N PHE A 9 -16.15 5.10 6.01
CA PHE A 9 -16.75 6.36 5.65
C PHE A 9 -15.66 7.43 5.47
N THR A 10 -15.61 8.12 4.33
CA THR A 10 -14.57 9.10 4.01
C THR A 10 -15.15 10.51 3.99
N VAL A 11 -14.48 11.45 4.64
CA VAL A 11 -14.79 12.88 4.61
C VAL A 11 -13.60 13.60 3.99
N MET A 12 -13.88 14.48 3.03
CA MET A 12 -12.87 15.30 2.36
C MET A 12 -13.26 16.78 2.42
N GLU A 13 -12.24 17.62 2.38
CA GLU A 13 -12.45 19.06 2.19
C GLU A 13 -13.19 19.32 0.87
N THR A 14 -14.27 20.13 0.93
CA THR A 14 -15.11 20.40 -0.23
C THR A 14 -14.34 21.04 -1.39
N ALA A 15 -13.36 21.90 -1.10
CA ALA A 15 -12.52 22.53 -2.11
C ALA A 15 -11.72 21.48 -2.90
N LEU A 16 -11.09 20.54 -2.18
CA LEU A 16 -10.34 19.42 -2.78
C LEU A 16 -11.26 18.54 -3.65
N LEU A 17 -12.46 18.20 -3.14
CA LEU A 17 -13.40 17.38 -3.88
C LEU A 17 -13.88 18.08 -5.17
N LYS A 18 -14.13 19.40 -5.12
CA LYS A 18 -14.52 20.21 -6.29
C LYS A 18 -13.39 20.32 -7.32
N GLU A 19 -12.13 20.35 -6.87
CA GLU A 19 -10.96 20.36 -7.75
C GLU A 19 -10.79 19.00 -8.47
N LEU A 20 -10.89 17.91 -7.72
CA LEU A 20 -10.60 16.57 -8.23
C LEU A 20 -11.76 15.96 -9.01
N GLN A 21 -12.98 16.15 -8.57
CA GLN A 21 -14.22 15.57 -9.10
C GLN A 21 -14.18 14.04 -9.27
N PHE A 22 -15.32 13.41 -9.49
CA PHE A 22 -15.39 12.01 -9.89
C PHE A 22 -15.14 11.86 -11.38
N ARG A 23 -14.58 10.74 -11.79
CA ARG A 23 -14.30 10.42 -13.19
C ARG A 23 -15.08 9.17 -13.60
N GLU A 24 -15.90 9.29 -14.65
CA GLU A 24 -16.80 8.22 -15.12
C GLU A 24 -16.06 6.98 -15.61
N GLU A 25 -14.84 7.14 -16.15
CA GLU A 25 -14.02 6.02 -16.61
C GLU A 25 -13.62 5.02 -15.51
N TYR A 26 -13.83 5.39 -14.23
CA TYR A 26 -13.57 4.52 -13.07
C TYR A 26 -14.83 4.13 -12.32
N ASP A 27 -15.99 4.14 -12.98
CA ASP A 27 -17.24 3.67 -12.39
C ASP A 27 -17.09 2.31 -11.74
N GLY A 28 -17.58 2.19 -10.49
CA GLY A 28 -17.41 1.03 -9.62
C GLY A 28 -16.17 1.07 -8.73
N ALA A 29 -15.18 1.94 -9.04
CA ALA A 29 -14.00 2.21 -8.22
C ALA A 29 -13.69 3.73 -8.15
N GLN A 30 -14.70 4.57 -8.37
CA GLN A 30 -14.57 6.03 -8.40
C GLN A 30 -14.07 6.61 -7.06
N ASP A 31 -14.38 5.98 -5.95
CA ASP A 31 -13.89 6.32 -4.62
C ASP A 31 -12.38 6.01 -4.49
N TYR A 32 -11.94 4.88 -5.02
CA TYR A 32 -10.51 4.51 -5.02
C TYR A 32 -9.69 5.47 -5.88
N ASP A 33 -10.16 5.77 -7.09
CA ASP A 33 -9.56 6.77 -7.97
C ASP A 33 -9.45 8.14 -7.29
N LEU A 34 -10.54 8.59 -6.66
CA LEU A 34 -10.57 9.86 -5.95
C LEU A 34 -9.56 9.92 -4.80
N VAL A 35 -9.49 8.87 -3.98
CA VAL A 35 -8.54 8.77 -2.86
C VAL A 35 -7.10 8.79 -3.36
N LEU A 36 -6.76 8.02 -4.41
CA LEU A 36 -5.42 8.03 -4.99
C LEU A 36 -5.02 9.44 -5.45
N ARG A 37 -5.92 10.14 -6.16
CA ARG A 37 -5.66 11.51 -6.63
C ARG A 37 -5.59 12.53 -5.48
N ALA A 38 -6.41 12.37 -4.44
CA ALA A 38 -6.36 13.23 -3.26
C ALA A 38 -5.02 13.10 -2.55
N VAL A 39 -4.54 11.89 -2.32
CA VAL A 39 -3.21 11.63 -1.76
C VAL A 39 -2.12 12.24 -2.65
N GLY A 40 -2.18 12.00 -3.96
CA GLY A 40 -1.24 12.58 -4.92
C GLY A 40 -1.21 14.11 -4.89
N ASN A 41 -2.38 14.76 -4.76
CA ASN A 41 -2.51 16.21 -4.67
C ASN A 41 -1.91 16.76 -3.36
N ILE A 42 -2.18 16.11 -2.22
CA ILE A 42 -1.64 16.50 -0.91
C ILE A 42 -0.11 16.47 -0.93
N TYR A 43 0.49 15.38 -1.39
CA TYR A 43 1.94 15.23 -1.48
C TYR A 43 2.53 16.18 -2.53
N GLY A 44 1.89 16.35 -3.67
CA GLY A 44 2.33 17.27 -4.74
C GLY A 44 2.35 18.74 -4.29
N LYS A 45 1.34 19.20 -3.54
CA LYS A 45 1.30 20.56 -2.97
C LYS A 45 2.42 20.81 -1.96
N CYS A 46 2.87 19.76 -1.26
CA CYS A 46 4.04 19.84 -0.38
C CYS A 46 5.37 19.77 -1.14
N GLY A 47 5.33 19.68 -2.48
CA GLY A 47 6.53 19.57 -3.32
C GLY A 47 7.28 18.24 -3.14
N GLN A 48 6.56 17.19 -2.73
CA GLN A 48 7.11 15.86 -2.52
C GLN A 48 6.43 14.83 -3.43
N PRO A 49 7.17 13.89 -4.02
CA PRO A 49 6.55 12.72 -4.62
C PRO A 49 5.81 11.91 -3.54
N VAL A 50 4.69 11.29 -3.89
CA VAL A 50 3.86 10.48 -2.97
C VAL A 50 4.63 9.38 -2.22
N PHE A 51 5.82 9.05 -2.69
CA PHE A 51 6.69 8.03 -2.12
C PHE A 51 8.05 8.58 -1.67
N ALA A 52 8.15 9.88 -1.41
CA ALA A 52 9.32 10.44 -0.75
C ALA A 52 9.21 10.20 0.76
N ALA A 53 10.26 9.70 1.37
CA ALA A 53 10.40 9.77 2.82
C ALA A 53 10.31 11.23 3.28
N GLY A 54 9.62 11.46 4.39
CA GLY A 54 9.36 12.80 4.92
C GLY A 54 10.62 13.67 4.90
N CYS A 55 10.46 14.89 4.41
CA CYS A 55 11.51 15.88 4.48
C CYS A 55 11.60 16.35 5.92
N PRO A 56 12.74 16.22 6.62
CA PRO A 56 12.83 16.56 8.04
C PRO A 56 12.48 18.02 8.35
N ASP A 57 12.49 18.89 7.34
CA ASP A 57 12.23 20.33 7.50
C ASP A 57 10.83 20.78 7.05
N LYS A 58 9.94 19.84 6.68
CA LYS A 58 8.56 20.14 6.24
C LYS A 58 7.57 19.28 7.01
N ALA A 59 6.39 19.86 7.30
CA ALA A 59 5.26 19.10 7.86
C ALA A 59 4.98 17.84 7.03
N ASP A 60 4.81 16.72 7.70
CA ASP A 60 4.50 15.44 7.02
C ASP A 60 3.15 15.60 6.29
N PRO A 61 3.08 15.43 4.96
CA PRO A 61 1.81 15.45 4.24
C PRO A 61 0.75 14.50 4.82
N ALA A 62 1.17 13.42 5.48
CA ALA A 62 0.28 12.49 6.17
C ALA A 62 -0.48 13.13 7.35
N GLU A 63 -0.02 14.25 7.91
CA GLU A 63 -0.76 15.00 8.95
C GLU A 63 -2.10 15.57 8.42
N ASN A 64 -2.23 15.72 7.10
CA ASN A 64 -3.49 16.11 6.46
C ASN A 64 -4.48 14.94 6.31
N ILE A 65 -4.09 13.73 6.72
CA ILE A 65 -4.93 12.53 6.64
C ILE A 65 -5.18 12.03 8.05
N CYS A 66 -6.41 12.12 8.53
CA CYS A 66 -6.79 11.67 9.86
C CYS A 66 -7.58 10.37 9.80
N HIS A 67 -7.18 9.37 10.62
CA HIS A 67 -7.91 8.13 10.80
C HIS A 67 -8.65 8.13 12.14
N ILE A 68 -9.97 8.00 12.10
CA ILE A 68 -10.80 7.84 13.30
C ILE A 68 -11.05 6.34 13.51
N ALA A 69 -10.33 5.73 14.47
CA ALA A 69 -10.41 4.31 14.77
C ALA A 69 -11.69 3.94 15.56
N ARG A 70 -12.85 4.18 14.95
CA ARG A 70 -14.17 3.88 15.54
C ARG A 70 -15.10 3.34 14.46
N VAL A 71 -16.03 2.46 14.81
CA VAL A 71 -17.10 2.01 13.91
C VAL A 71 -18.16 3.11 13.82
N LEU A 72 -18.12 3.88 12.73
CA LEU A 72 -19.04 5.01 12.48
C LEU A 72 -20.00 4.74 11.31
N TYR A 73 -19.83 3.63 10.61
CA TYR A 73 -20.60 3.29 9.43
C TYR A 73 -20.94 1.80 9.41
N HIS A 74 -22.17 1.47 9.06
CA HIS A 74 -22.65 0.09 8.87
C HIS A 74 -23.10 -0.08 7.43
N TRP A 75 -22.39 -0.91 6.68
CA TRP A 75 -22.73 -1.21 5.30
C TRP A 75 -23.85 -2.23 5.24
N ARG A 76 -24.95 -1.85 4.59
CA ARG A 76 -26.06 -2.78 4.36
C ARG A 76 -25.70 -3.81 3.30
N CYS A 77 -25.71 -5.09 3.67
CA CYS A 77 -25.54 -6.19 2.74
C CYS A 77 -26.87 -6.55 2.08
N HIS A 78 -26.85 -6.80 0.80
CA HIS A 78 -27.95 -7.35 0.01
C HIS A 78 -27.37 -8.13 -1.19
N SER A 79 -28.19 -9.00 -1.82
CA SER A 79 -27.74 -9.95 -2.85
C SER A 79 -27.08 -9.32 -4.09
N ALA A 80 -27.37 -8.04 -4.39
CA ALA A 80 -26.71 -7.29 -5.47
C ALA A 80 -25.50 -6.46 -4.99
N SER A 81 -25.12 -6.58 -3.72
CA SER A 81 -23.98 -5.89 -3.15
C SER A 81 -22.70 -6.70 -3.35
N THR A 82 -21.57 -6.03 -3.62
CA THR A 82 -20.23 -6.65 -3.63
C THR A 82 -19.84 -7.22 -2.26
N ALA A 83 -20.48 -6.77 -1.18
CA ALA A 83 -20.28 -7.32 0.15
C ALA A 83 -20.86 -8.75 0.29
N ASP A 84 -21.95 -9.04 -0.42
CA ASP A 84 -22.59 -10.37 -0.44
C ASP A 84 -22.08 -11.23 -1.61
N ASN A 85 -21.93 -10.63 -2.79
CA ASN A 85 -21.42 -11.30 -3.98
C ASN A 85 -20.26 -10.52 -4.63
N PRO A 86 -19.00 -10.77 -4.24
CA PRO A 86 -17.83 -10.09 -4.80
C PRO A 86 -17.70 -10.24 -6.32
N GLN A 87 -18.25 -11.30 -6.92
CA GLN A 87 -18.16 -11.54 -8.36
C GLN A 87 -19.21 -10.75 -9.18
N SER A 88 -20.21 -10.16 -8.55
CA SER A 88 -21.29 -9.44 -9.22
C SER A 88 -20.85 -8.19 -9.99
N LYS A 89 -19.69 -7.62 -9.66
CA LYS A 89 -19.17 -6.37 -10.21
C LYS A 89 -17.71 -6.47 -10.64
N GLN A 90 -17.37 -7.41 -11.49
CA GLN A 90 -15.99 -7.58 -11.98
C GLN A 90 -15.46 -6.31 -12.64
N TYR A 91 -16.31 -5.53 -13.31
CA TYR A 91 -15.92 -4.25 -13.90
C TYR A 91 -15.33 -3.27 -12.88
N ALA A 92 -15.81 -3.30 -11.61
CA ALA A 92 -15.30 -2.45 -10.55
C ALA A 92 -13.84 -2.78 -10.19
N TYR A 93 -13.47 -4.06 -10.22
CA TYR A 93 -12.08 -4.48 -9.99
C TYR A 93 -11.16 -4.07 -11.14
N GLU A 94 -11.64 -4.15 -12.38
CA GLU A 94 -10.90 -3.64 -13.54
C GLU A 94 -10.75 -2.11 -13.48
N ALA A 95 -11.80 -1.39 -13.13
CA ALA A 95 -11.75 0.05 -12.92
C ALA A 95 -10.72 0.43 -11.84
N GLY A 96 -10.70 -0.28 -10.72
CA GLY A 96 -9.73 -0.06 -9.64
C GLY A 96 -8.29 -0.36 -10.06
N ARG A 97 -8.06 -1.43 -10.83
CA ARG A 97 -6.74 -1.71 -11.42
C ARG A 97 -6.28 -0.59 -12.34
N ASN A 98 -7.18 -0.11 -13.20
CA ASN A 98 -6.87 0.97 -14.14
C ASN A 98 -6.61 2.29 -13.40
N ALA A 99 -7.41 2.63 -12.38
CA ALA A 99 -7.20 3.81 -11.54
C ALA A 99 -5.80 3.81 -10.90
N LEU A 100 -5.39 2.68 -10.33
CA LEU A 100 -4.07 2.54 -9.74
C LEU A 100 -2.94 2.64 -10.78
N ARG A 101 -3.09 2.00 -11.95
CA ARG A 101 -2.12 2.10 -13.05
C ARG A 101 -1.94 3.53 -13.50
N ASP A 102 -3.05 4.25 -13.72
CA ASP A 102 -3.03 5.60 -14.26
C ASP A 102 -2.52 6.60 -13.21
N PHE A 103 -2.82 6.36 -11.93
CA PHE A 103 -2.22 7.09 -10.82
C PHE A 103 -0.69 6.94 -10.81
N LEU A 104 -0.16 5.73 -10.84
CA LEU A 104 1.30 5.48 -10.85
C LEU A 104 1.97 6.14 -12.05
N LYS A 105 1.35 6.04 -13.24
CA LYS A 105 1.81 6.72 -14.45
C LYS A 105 1.84 8.25 -14.26
N GLY A 106 0.80 8.83 -13.66
CA GLY A 106 0.73 10.25 -13.34
C GLY A 106 1.80 10.71 -12.33
N GLN A 107 2.29 9.79 -11.47
CA GLN A 107 3.41 10.03 -10.56
C GLN A 107 4.79 9.79 -11.23
N GLY A 108 4.84 9.57 -12.55
CA GLY A 108 6.09 9.30 -13.27
C GLY A 108 6.68 7.92 -13.01
N MET A 109 5.88 6.99 -12.47
CA MET A 109 6.35 5.63 -12.17
C MET A 109 6.07 4.66 -13.29
N THR A 110 7.08 3.94 -13.73
CA THR A 110 6.94 2.81 -14.65
C THR A 110 6.64 1.56 -13.84
N ALA A 111 5.37 1.15 -13.81
CA ALA A 111 4.93 -0.02 -13.08
C ALA A 111 3.79 -0.74 -13.80
N GLY A 112 3.81 -2.06 -13.77
CA GLY A 112 2.66 -2.91 -14.13
C GLY A 112 1.73 -3.06 -12.94
N VAL A 113 0.42 -3.06 -13.17
CA VAL A 113 -0.59 -3.35 -12.14
C VAL A 113 -1.39 -4.58 -12.56
N ALA A 114 -1.36 -5.60 -11.73
CA ALA A 114 -2.11 -6.85 -11.92
C ALA A 114 -3.11 -7.07 -10.79
N HIS A 115 -4.14 -7.89 -11.03
CA HIS A 115 -4.95 -8.42 -9.95
C HIS A 115 -4.13 -9.40 -9.12
N SER A 116 -4.28 -9.35 -7.80
CA SER A 116 -3.80 -10.42 -6.95
C SER A 116 -4.75 -11.63 -7.03
N LYS A 117 -4.42 -12.71 -6.33
CA LYS A 117 -5.34 -13.85 -6.18
C LYS A 117 -6.61 -13.53 -5.37
N HIS A 118 -6.65 -12.38 -4.71
CA HIS A 118 -7.79 -11.90 -3.94
C HIS A 118 -8.48 -10.77 -4.69
N LEU A 119 -9.79 -10.89 -4.91
CA LEU A 119 -10.60 -9.87 -5.58
C LEU A 119 -10.51 -8.52 -4.84
N GLY A 120 -10.35 -7.43 -5.60
CA GLY A 120 -10.21 -6.09 -5.05
C GLY A 120 -8.82 -5.78 -4.47
N PHE A 121 -7.86 -6.72 -4.63
CA PHE A 121 -6.46 -6.50 -4.27
C PHE A 121 -5.58 -6.53 -5.52
N TYR A 122 -4.56 -5.67 -5.52
CA TYR A 122 -3.69 -5.43 -6.68
C TYR A 122 -2.23 -5.65 -6.31
N GLU A 123 -1.46 -6.11 -7.29
CA GLU A 123 -0.01 -6.24 -7.23
C GLU A 123 0.63 -5.20 -8.14
N VAL A 124 1.60 -4.45 -7.62
CA VAL A 124 2.33 -3.44 -8.37
C VAL A 124 3.74 -3.96 -8.64
N ASN A 125 4.05 -4.14 -9.93
CA ASN A 125 5.35 -4.58 -10.42
C ASN A 125 6.14 -3.39 -10.95
N TYR A 126 7.08 -2.86 -10.16
CA TYR A 126 7.89 -1.71 -10.52
C TYR A 126 9.03 -2.07 -11.49
N HIS A 127 9.26 -1.25 -12.51
CA HIS A 127 10.31 -1.43 -13.50
C HIS A 127 11.25 -0.21 -13.53
N PRO A 128 12.59 -0.38 -13.61
CA PRO A 128 13.30 -1.67 -13.69
C PRO A 128 13.46 -2.36 -12.34
N ASP A 129 13.41 -1.63 -11.24
CA ASP A 129 13.61 -2.16 -9.88
C ASP A 129 12.86 -1.33 -8.85
N PHE A 130 12.20 -1.98 -7.91
CA PHE A 130 11.46 -1.34 -6.83
C PHE A 130 12.31 -0.32 -6.05
N LEU A 131 13.52 -0.70 -5.64
CA LEU A 131 14.41 0.17 -4.86
C LEU A 131 14.94 1.38 -5.66
N SER A 132 14.95 1.34 -6.98
CA SER A 132 15.35 2.48 -7.79
C SER A 132 14.26 3.55 -7.89
N LEU A 133 13.00 3.14 -7.84
CA LEU A 133 11.83 4.02 -7.93
C LEU A 133 11.38 4.52 -6.55
N ARG A 134 11.33 3.64 -5.56
CA ARG A 134 10.94 3.94 -4.19
C ARG A 134 12.16 4.37 -3.37
N LYS A 135 12.58 5.62 -3.55
CA LYS A 135 13.76 6.18 -2.86
C LYS A 135 13.59 6.31 -1.35
N ASP A 136 12.37 6.29 -0.88
CA ASP A 136 11.96 6.25 0.53
C ASP A 136 12.20 4.89 1.20
N VAL A 137 12.37 3.81 0.42
CA VAL A 137 12.57 2.46 0.92
C VAL A 137 14.06 2.08 0.93
N GLY A 138 14.60 1.78 2.10
CA GLY A 138 16.01 1.38 2.28
C GLY A 138 16.29 -0.09 1.99
N ALA A 139 15.33 -0.96 2.31
CA ALA A 139 15.45 -2.41 2.10
C ALA A 139 14.10 -3.04 1.80
N ILE A 140 14.10 -4.16 1.10
CA ILE A 140 12.94 -5.02 0.88
C ILE A 140 13.22 -6.41 1.41
N GLY A 141 12.21 -7.05 1.97
CA GLY A 141 12.27 -8.43 2.48
C GLY A 141 11.03 -9.22 2.10
N CYS A 142 11.02 -10.48 2.45
CA CYS A 142 9.88 -11.35 2.28
C CYS A 142 9.64 -12.19 3.54
N PRO A 143 8.45 -12.77 3.73
CA PRO A 143 8.22 -13.71 4.83
C PRO A 143 9.01 -15.01 4.62
N ALA A 144 9.69 -15.47 5.66
CA ALA A 144 10.34 -16.79 5.69
C ALA A 144 9.51 -17.79 6.48
N TYR A 145 9.50 -19.03 6.00
CA TYR A 145 8.67 -20.10 6.54
C TYR A 145 9.52 -21.23 7.13
N LYS A 146 9.12 -21.73 8.31
CA LYS A 146 9.60 -22.99 8.90
C LYS A 146 8.38 -23.81 9.29
N ASN A 147 8.38 -25.10 8.95
CA ASN A 147 7.26 -26.02 9.21
C ASN A 147 5.92 -25.45 8.73
N ASN A 148 5.90 -24.90 7.52
CA ASN A 148 4.72 -24.29 6.88
C ASN A 148 4.11 -23.08 7.63
N LYS A 149 4.86 -22.44 8.54
CA LYS A 149 4.44 -21.25 9.27
C LYS A 149 5.45 -20.11 9.09
N ILE A 150 4.95 -18.87 9.04
CA ILE A 150 5.78 -17.66 9.03
C ILE A 150 6.60 -17.62 10.32
N THR A 151 7.92 -17.47 10.18
CA THR A 151 8.87 -17.43 11.31
C THR A 151 9.57 -16.09 11.40
N TYR A 152 10.04 -15.57 10.25
CA TYR A 152 10.69 -14.25 10.15
C TYR A 152 10.15 -13.50 8.94
N GLY A 153 10.57 -12.26 8.76
CA GLY A 153 10.29 -11.51 7.54
C GLY A 153 10.19 -10.02 7.79
N MET A 154 9.17 -9.60 8.49
CA MET A 154 8.89 -8.20 8.79
C MET A 154 8.67 -7.99 10.28
N TYR A 155 8.93 -6.74 10.72
CA TYR A 155 8.78 -6.35 12.10
C TYR A 155 8.11 -4.99 12.21
N ASP A 156 7.28 -4.83 13.23
CA ASP A 156 6.71 -3.55 13.64
C ASP A 156 7.74 -2.70 14.42
N LYS A 157 7.32 -1.52 14.86
CA LYS A 157 8.16 -0.60 15.66
C LYS A 157 8.62 -1.20 17.00
N ASP A 158 7.92 -2.18 17.52
CA ASP A 158 8.23 -2.85 18.79
C ASP A 158 9.09 -4.12 18.58
N GLY A 159 9.56 -4.35 17.33
CA GLY A 159 10.36 -5.51 16.96
C GLY A 159 9.58 -6.83 16.92
N LYS A 160 8.24 -6.77 16.87
CA LYS A 160 7.39 -7.96 16.78
C LYS A 160 7.04 -8.26 15.33
N ASN A 161 6.99 -9.54 14.98
CA ASN A 161 6.45 -9.96 13.70
C ASN A 161 4.94 -10.25 13.85
N PRO A 162 4.05 -9.37 13.31
CA PRO A 162 2.61 -9.50 13.50
C PRO A 162 2.01 -10.73 12.83
N TYR A 163 2.73 -11.33 11.88
CA TYR A 163 2.27 -12.50 11.11
C TYR A 163 2.94 -13.80 11.52
N ARG A 164 3.75 -13.79 12.58
CA ARG A 164 4.44 -14.98 13.08
C ARG A 164 3.45 -16.09 13.44
N GLY A 165 3.71 -17.28 12.93
CA GLY A 165 2.88 -18.46 13.18
C GLY A 165 1.73 -18.68 12.21
N LEU A 166 1.42 -17.73 11.32
CA LEU A 166 0.44 -17.94 10.26
C LEU A 166 0.92 -19.02 9.30
N LYS A 167 0.01 -19.90 8.90
CA LYS A 167 0.29 -20.95 7.93
C LYS A 167 0.48 -20.36 6.54
N ARG A 168 1.34 -20.97 5.73
CA ARG A 168 1.48 -20.63 4.32
C ARG A 168 0.13 -20.78 3.62
N GLY A 169 -0.25 -19.78 2.83
CA GLY A 169 -1.53 -19.71 2.14
C GLY A 169 -2.68 -19.16 2.98
N TYR A 170 -2.44 -18.84 4.25
CA TYR A 170 -3.38 -18.05 5.05
C TYR A 170 -2.91 -16.61 5.11
N ALA A 171 -3.66 -15.74 4.42
CA ALA A 171 -3.27 -14.36 4.19
C ALA A 171 -3.44 -13.42 5.40
N GLY A 172 -4.07 -13.91 6.47
CA GLY A 172 -4.39 -13.10 7.63
C GLY A 172 -5.54 -12.13 7.38
N GLU A 173 -5.79 -11.25 8.34
CA GLU A 173 -6.81 -10.22 8.22
C GLU A 173 -6.49 -9.27 7.05
N MET A 174 -7.51 -8.95 6.25
CA MET A 174 -7.39 -8.11 5.04
C MET A 174 -6.25 -8.53 4.10
N ASN A 175 -5.93 -9.81 4.07
CA ASN A 175 -4.86 -10.41 3.26
C ASN A 175 -3.45 -9.82 3.51
N ARG A 176 -3.25 -9.09 4.59
CA ARG A 176 -2.03 -8.31 4.85
C ARG A 176 -0.75 -9.14 4.91
N ALA A 177 -0.83 -10.42 5.31
CA ALA A 177 0.35 -11.28 5.37
C ALA A 177 0.95 -11.62 3.98
N GLU A 178 0.21 -11.38 2.90
CA GLU A 178 0.61 -11.66 1.52
C GLU A 178 0.78 -10.40 0.67
N LEU A 179 0.29 -9.24 1.13
CA LEU A 179 0.40 -7.99 0.38
C LEU A 179 1.78 -7.34 0.55
N VAL A 180 2.20 -6.63 -0.50
CA VAL A 180 3.34 -5.70 -0.38
C VAL A 180 2.89 -4.53 0.48
N GLN A 181 3.64 -4.26 1.54
CA GLN A 181 3.34 -3.22 2.51
C GLN A 181 4.61 -2.61 3.08
N ASP A 182 4.50 -1.36 3.52
CA ASP A 182 5.57 -0.71 4.26
C ASP A 182 5.61 -1.28 5.69
N VAL A 183 6.82 -1.57 6.17
CA VAL A 183 7.07 -2.15 7.50
C VAL A 183 8.21 -1.41 8.16
N TYR A 184 8.28 -1.47 9.48
CA TYR A 184 9.32 -0.78 10.23
C TYR A 184 10.72 -1.39 9.99
N ALA A 185 10.78 -2.73 9.93
CA ALA A 185 12.02 -3.44 9.64
C ALA A 185 11.76 -4.76 8.91
N VAL A 186 12.77 -5.24 8.19
CA VAL A 186 12.80 -6.54 7.52
C VAL A 186 13.93 -7.39 8.08
N ASP A 187 13.79 -8.71 8.00
CA ASP A 187 14.79 -9.63 8.52
C ASP A 187 16.07 -9.58 7.67
N ILE A 188 17.19 -9.36 8.33
CA ILE A 188 18.49 -9.19 7.70
C ILE A 188 18.93 -10.39 6.86
N ARG A 189 18.48 -11.59 7.22
CA ARG A 189 18.84 -12.84 6.54
C ARG A 189 18.19 -13.00 5.17
N ILE A 190 17.11 -12.22 4.91
CA ILE A 190 16.27 -12.35 3.71
C ILE A 190 15.91 -10.99 3.12
N MET A 191 16.80 -10.01 3.23
CA MET A 191 16.58 -8.67 2.70
C MET A 191 17.45 -8.36 1.49
N LYS A 192 16.93 -7.54 0.57
CA LYS A 192 17.71 -6.84 -0.44
C LYS A 192 17.82 -5.38 -0.02
N VAL A 193 19.04 -4.91 0.18
CA VAL A 193 19.33 -3.54 0.62
C VAL A 193 19.64 -2.66 -0.59
N ARG A 194 19.21 -1.42 -0.54
CA ARG A 194 19.57 -0.34 -1.46
C ARG A 194 21.10 -0.22 -1.56
N LYS A 195 21.61 0.01 -2.77
CA LYS A 195 23.05 0.00 -3.05
C LYS A 195 23.81 0.97 -2.13
N GLU A 196 23.29 2.16 -1.94
CA GLU A 196 23.88 3.24 -1.16
C GLU A 196 23.97 2.94 0.35
N LEU A 197 23.16 2.02 0.84
CA LEU A 197 23.12 1.63 2.25
C LEU A 197 23.89 0.34 2.57
N ARG A 198 24.47 -0.32 1.55
CA ARG A 198 25.13 -1.63 1.75
C ARG A 198 26.34 -1.56 2.67
N GLU A 199 27.18 -0.54 2.51
CA GLU A 199 28.39 -0.36 3.34
C GLU A 199 28.00 -0.09 4.79
N LEU A 200 26.99 0.76 5.02
CA LEU A 200 26.47 1.03 6.36
C LEU A 200 25.95 -0.25 7.03
N VAL A 201 25.13 -1.03 6.32
CA VAL A 201 24.61 -2.32 6.85
C VAL A 201 25.76 -3.28 7.15
N GLN A 202 26.76 -3.37 6.30
CA GLN A 202 27.91 -4.24 6.53
C GLN A 202 28.77 -3.82 7.73
N SER A 203 28.93 -2.51 7.98
CA SER A 203 29.66 -2.02 9.16
C SER A 203 28.94 -2.39 10.45
N VAL A 204 27.62 -2.14 10.51
CA VAL A 204 26.80 -2.50 11.69
C VAL A 204 26.83 -4.01 11.97
N LEU A 205 26.83 -4.84 10.94
CA LEU A 205 26.91 -6.29 11.11
C LEU A 205 28.26 -6.76 11.64
N LYS A 206 29.36 -6.09 11.26
CA LYS A 206 30.70 -6.41 11.77
C LYS A 206 30.89 -6.03 13.24
N GLU A 207 30.21 -4.97 13.68
CA GLU A 207 30.25 -4.52 15.08
C GLU A 207 29.46 -5.43 16.03
N GLN A 208 28.52 -6.25 15.50
CA GLN A 208 27.69 -7.16 16.28
C GLN A 208 28.15 -8.63 16.23
N ALA A 209 29.20 -8.93 15.47
CA ALA A 209 29.78 -10.28 15.31
C ALA A 209 30.98 -10.50 16.22
#